data_95f59eedefa779bba079c0d4af759058
#
_entry.id   95f59eedefa779bba079c0d4af759058
#
_cell.length_a   1.000
_cell.length_b   1.000
_cell.length_c   1.000
_cell.angle_alpha   90.00
_cell.angle_beta   90.00
_cell.angle_gamma   90.00
#
_symmetry.space_group_name_H-M   'P 1'
#
loop_
_entity.id
_entity.type
_entity.pdbx_description
1 polymer ?
#
loop_
_entity_poly.entity_id
_entity_poly.type
_entity_poly.pdbx_seq_one_letter_code
_entity_poly.pdbx_strand_id
1 'polypeptide(L)'
;MLHRPGDPHKAALNCLLVRSLLDDGALVRLTHKKFASAWITKFEACLREAVKRGDLRETPMRRDLRVWFVHHIAFSLMLHLHPKVPAIDYQVSKDELVEQATWFALMGVGLREESIKRYYNPKALSLLGDYQSR
;
A
#
# COMPACT_ATOMS: atom_id res chain seq x y z
N MET A 1 20.78 15.93 2.31
CA MET A 1 19.33 15.91 2.01
C MET A 1 18.59 15.80 3.34
N LEU A 2 17.92 16.87 3.76
CA LEU A 2 17.27 16.95 5.09
C LEU A 2 16.08 16.00 5.14
N HIS A 3 16.19 15.01 6.00
CA HIS A 3 15.10 14.08 6.35
C HIS A 3 13.97 14.91 6.96
N ARG A 4 12.85 15.12 6.24
CA ARG A 4 11.64 15.69 6.85
C ARG A 4 11.16 14.68 7.91
N PRO A 5 11.06 15.06 9.19
CA PRO A 5 10.45 14.20 10.19
C PRO A 5 9.03 13.88 9.72
N GLY A 6 8.66 12.60 9.72
CA GLY A 6 7.30 12.17 9.39
C GLY A 6 6.31 12.89 10.30
N ASP A 7 5.13 13.21 9.78
CA ASP A 7 4.06 13.87 10.52
C ASP A 7 3.79 13.12 11.85
N PRO A 8 4.01 13.76 13.02
CA PRO A 8 3.84 13.11 14.32
C PRO A 8 2.41 12.62 14.56
N HIS A 9 1.41 13.27 13.95
CA HIS A 9 0.02 12.84 14.04
C HIS A 9 -0.22 11.51 13.30
N LYS A 10 0.38 11.33 12.13
CA LYS A 10 0.32 10.07 11.39
C LYS A 10 0.98 8.93 12.16
N ALA A 11 2.14 9.21 12.77
CA ALA A 11 2.85 8.22 13.58
C ALA A 11 2.02 7.80 14.80
N ALA A 12 1.41 8.74 15.50
CA ALA A 12 0.55 8.48 16.65
C ALA A 12 -0.70 7.68 16.24
N LEU A 13 -1.34 8.04 15.13
CA LEU A 13 -2.51 7.31 14.62
C LEU A 13 -2.15 5.86 14.28
N ASN A 14 -1.02 5.64 13.63
CA ASN A 14 -0.56 4.29 13.31
C ASN A 14 -0.35 3.44 14.57
N CYS A 15 0.26 4.01 15.62
CA CYS A 15 0.40 3.33 16.91
C CYS A 15 -0.95 2.97 17.54
N LEU A 16 -1.93 3.89 17.48
CA LEU A 16 -3.28 3.63 18.00
C LEU A 16 -3.99 2.51 17.22
N LEU A 17 -3.87 2.49 15.90
CA LEU A 17 -4.45 1.43 15.07
C LEU A 17 -3.84 0.07 15.38
N VAL A 18 -2.52 0.00 15.55
CA VAL A 18 -1.84 -1.25 15.92
C VAL A 18 -2.28 -1.73 17.29
N ARG A 19 -2.32 -0.85 18.29
CA ARG A 19 -2.82 -1.19 19.63
C ARG A 19 -4.24 -1.70 19.58
N SER A 20 -5.11 -1.04 18.81
CA SER A 20 -6.49 -1.50 18.63
C SER A 20 -6.58 -2.90 18.01
N LEU A 21 -5.70 -3.23 17.05
CA LEU A 21 -5.65 -4.58 16.48
C LEU A 21 -5.26 -5.66 17.50
N LEU A 22 -4.41 -5.30 18.47
CA LEU A 22 -3.96 -6.20 19.53
C LEU A 22 -4.97 -6.33 20.67
N ASP A 23 -5.96 -5.43 20.75
CA ASP A 23 -7.01 -5.43 21.73
C ASP A 23 -8.33 -5.92 21.11
N ASP A 24 -9.34 -5.09 21.01
CA ASP A 24 -10.69 -5.45 20.51
C ASP A 24 -10.93 -5.11 19.02
N GLY A 25 -10.02 -4.39 18.40
CA GLY A 25 -10.11 -3.95 16.99
C GLY A 25 -11.15 -2.85 16.73
N ALA A 26 -11.73 -2.22 17.75
CA ALA A 26 -12.84 -1.27 17.59
C ALA A 26 -12.45 -0.05 16.74
N LEU A 27 -11.29 0.56 17.01
CA LEU A 27 -10.81 1.71 16.26
C LEU A 27 -10.50 1.34 14.80
N VAL A 28 -9.91 0.18 14.57
CA VAL A 28 -9.61 -0.31 13.22
C VAL A 28 -10.89 -0.55 12.43
N ARG A 29 -11.91 -1.19 13.04
CA ARG A 29 -13.23 -1.36 12.38
C ARG A 29 -13.85 -0.04 11.99
N LEU A 30 -13.81 0.97 12.89
CA LEU A 30 -14.33 2.30 12.60
C LEU A 30 -13.57 2.98 11.45
N THR A 31 -12.25 2.91 11.47
CA THR A 31 -11.38 3.50 10.45
C THR A 31 -11.62 2.80 9.10
N HIS A 32 -11.72 1.48 9.07
CA HIS A 32 -12.03 0.73 7.85
C HIS A 32 -13.39 1.11 7.28
N LYS A 33 -14.42 1.17 8.10
CA LYS A 33 -15.76 1.57 7.66
C LYS A 33 -15.77 2.99 7.06
N LYS A 34 -14.97 3.91 7.60
CA LYS A 34 -14.96 5.32 7.18
C LYS A 34 -14.08 5.58 5.96
N PHE A 35 -12.92 4.96 5.87
CA PHE A 35 -11.89 5.30 4.88
C PHE A 35 -11.54 4.17 3.92
N ALA A 36 -11.41 2.94 4.40
CA ALA A 36 -10.91 1.85 3.58
C ALA A 36 -11.92 1.39 2.53
N SER A 37 -13.22 1.46 2.81
CA SER A 37 -14.27 1.04 1.85
C SER A 37 -14.21 1.81 0.54
N ALA A 38 -14.03 3.13 0.60
CA ALA A 38 -13.94 3.98 -0.59
C ALA A 38 -12.69 3.66 -1.43
N TRP A 39 -11.55 3.43 -0.77
CA TRP A 39 -10.31 3.07 -1.43
C TRP A 39 -10.40 1.70 -2.10
N ILE A 40 -10.94 0.71 -1.40
CA ILE A 40 -11.14 -0.65 -1.93
C ILE A 40 -12.03 -0.63 -3.16
N THR A 41 -13.16 0.08 -3.11
CA THR A 41 -14.07 0.22 -4.24
C THR A 41 -13.39 0.82 -5.48
N LYS A 42 -12.57 1.86 -5.29
CA LYS A 42 -11.78 2.47 -6.38
C LYS A 42 -10.76 1.49 -6.96
N PHE A 43 -10.07 0.75 -6.10
CA PHE A 43 -9.07 -0.21 -6.52
C PHE A 43 -9.70 -1.37 -7.30
N GLU A 44 -10.82 -1.90 -6.85
CA GLU A 44 -11.59 -2.92 -7.58
C GLU A 44 -12.07 -2.41 -8.93
N ALA A 45 -12.49 -1.15 -9.03
CA ALA A 45 -12.85 -0.54 -10.31
C ALA A 45 -11.66 -0.50 -11.28
N CYS A 46 -10.46 -0.13 -10.79
CA CYS A 46 -9.24 -0.18 -11.59
C CYS A 46 -8.92 -1.60 -12.07
N LEU A 47 -9.08 -2.62 -11.22
CA LEU A 47 -8.86 -4.00 -11.61
C LEU A 47 -9.88 -4.49 -12.66
N ARG A 48 -11.14 -4.07 -12.56
CA ARG A 48 -12.15 -4.36 -13.60
C ARG A 48 -11.76 -3.79 -14.96
N GLU A 49 -11.26 -2.56 -14.99
CA GLU A 49 -10.76 -1.96 -16.24
C GLU A 49 -9.52 -2.68 -16.78
N ALA A 50 -8.61 -3.09 -15.92
CA ALA A 50 -7.43 -3.88 -16.30
C ALA A 50 -7.84 -5.24 -16.91
N VAL A 51 -8.90 -5.88 -16.39
CA VAL A 51 -9.46 -7.11 -17.00
C VAL A 51 -9.94 -6.83 -18.42
N LYS A 52 -10.73 -5.76 -18.63
CA LYS A 52 -11.27 -5.41 -19.96
C LYS A 52 -10.16 -5.15 -20.98
N ARG A 53 -9.03 -4.62 -20.55
CA ARG A 53 -7.86 -4.34 -21.40
C ARG A 53 -6.96 -5.54 -21.62
N GLY A 54 -7.20 -6.67 -20.96
CA GLY A 54 -6.34 -7.85 -21.01
C GLY A 54 -5.03 -7.71 -20.21
N ASP A 55 -4.94 -6.73 -19.32
CA ASP A 55 -3.76 -6.45 -18.51
C ASP A 55 -3.65 -7.36 -17.27
N LEU A 56 -4.72 -8.08 -16.91
CA LEU A 56 -4.74 -9.04 -15.81
C LEU A 56 -4.60 -10.48 -16.29
N ARG A 57 -3.78 -11.25 -15.57
CA ARG A 57 -3.72 -12.70 -15.72
C ARG A 57 -4.91 -13.35 -15.01
N GLU A 58 -5.38 -14.47 -15.51
CA GLU A 58 -6.26 -15.34 -14.76
C GLU A 58 -5.53 -15.89 -13.54
N THR A 59 -6.23 -15.92 -12.40
CA THR A 59 -5.70 -16.42 -11.13
C THR A 59 -6.86 -16.99 -10.31
N PRO A 60 -6.64 -18.08 -9.55
CA PRO A 60 -7.66 -18.66 -8.69
C PRO A 60 -8.01 -17.78 -7.50
N MET A 61 -7.23 -16.73 -7.24
CA MET A 61 -7.46 -15.84 -6.09
C MET A 61 -8.68 -14.94 -6.32
N ARG A 62 -9.53 -14.85 -5.32
CA ARG A 62 -10.66 -13.91 -5.31
C ARG A 62 -10.17 -12.47 -5.42
N ARG A 63 -10.85 -11.66 -6.24
CA ARG A 63 -10.46 -10.28 -6.55
C ARG A 63 -10.47 -9.37 -5.33
N ASP A 64 -11.50 -9.47 -4.50
CA ASP A 64 -11.65 -8.70 -3.27
C ASP A 64 -10.49 -8.99 -2.27
N LEU A 65 -10.10 -10.25 -2.10
CA LEU A 65 -8.99 -10.62 -1.23
C LEU A 65 -7.63 -10.11 -1.74
N ARG A 66 -7.42 -10.07 -3.06
CA ARG A 66 -6.19 -9.52 -3.63
C ARG A 66 -5.98 -8.06 -3.25
N VAL A 67 -7.06 -7.27 -3.28
CA VAL A 67 -7.03 -5.85 -2.86
C VAL A 67 -6.65 -5.73 -1.39
N TRP A 68 -7.24 -6.56 -0.53
CA TRP A 68 -6.88 -6.59 0.89
C TRP A 68 -5.43 -6.98 1.13
N PHE A 69 -4.90 -7.96 0.40
CA PHE A 69 -3.50 -8.37 0.55
C PHE A 69 -2.53 -7.26 0.17
N VAL A 70 -2.81 -6.47 -0.86
CA VAL A 70 -2.02 -5.27 -1.18
C VAL A 70 -2.01 -4.28 -0.02
N HIS A 71 -3.17 -4.01 0.57
CA HIS A 71 -3.27 -3.17 1.76
C HIS A 71 -2.43 -3.71 2.93
N HIS A 72 -2.50 -5.02 3.18
CA HIS A 72 -1.75 -5.65 4.27
C HIS A 72 -0.22 -5.62 4.04
N ILE A 73 0.24 -5.75 2.80
CA ILE A 73 1.67 -5.60 2.48
C ILE A 73 2.15 -4.19 2.86
N ALA A 74 1.43 -3.16 2.41
CA ALA A 74 1.77 -1.76 2.72
C ALA A 74 1.76 -1.50 4.24
N PHE A 75 0.75 -2.02 4.94
CA PHE A 75 0.64 -1.89 6.39
C PHE A 75 1.77 -2.62 7.13
N SER A 76 2.11 -3.83 6.71
CA SER A 76 3.22 -4.60 7.30
C SER A 76 4.55 -3.88 7.15
N LEU A 77 4.86 -3.36 5.95
CA LEU A 77 6.08 -2.58 5.73
C LEU A 77 6.11 -1.33 6.61
N MET A 78 5.00 -0.62 6.72
CA MET A 78 4.89 0.54 7.61
C MET A 78 5.23 0.17 9.06
N LEU A 79 4.74 -0.97 9.56
CA LEU A 79 5.03 -1.44 10.91
C LEU A 79 6.52 -1.72 11.12
N HIS A 80 7.16 -2.40 10.18
CA HIS A 80 8.59 -2.74 10.28
C HIS A 80 9.51 -1.52 10.15
N LEU A 81 9.08 -0.49 9.42
CA LEU A 81 9.83 0.76 9.23
C LEU A 81 9.51 1.84 10.28
N HIS A 82 8.48 1.63 11.12
CA HIS A 82 8.03 2.61 12.10
C HIS A 82 9.02 2.89 13.25
N PRO A 83 9.70 1.88 13.83
CA PRO A 83 10.69 2.13 14.89
C PRO A 83 11.85 3.00 14.39
N LYS A 84 12.48 3.78 15.31
CA LYS A 84 13.69 4.58 14.99
C LYS A 84 14.80 3.73 14.38
N VAL A 85 14.96 2.52 14.89
CA VAL A 85 15.79 1.47 14.28
C VAL A 85 14.81 0.48 13.67
N PRO A 86 14.81 0.28 12.36
CA PRO A 86 13.90 -0.67 11.69
C PRO A 86 14.02 -2.08 12.29
N ALA A 87 12.90 -2.76 12.42
CA ALA A 87 12.87 -4.13 12.96
C ALA A 87 13.60 -5.14 12.05
N ILE A 88 13.66 -4.84 10.74
CA ILE A 88 14.35 -5.64 9.74
C ILE A 88 15.26 -4.71 8.93
N ASP A 89 16.52 -5.10 8.79
CA ASP A 89 17.44 -4.46 7.86
C ASP A 89 17.34 -5.17 6.50
N TYR A 90 16.70 -4.51 5.55
CA TYR A 90 16.48 -5.03 4.20
C TYR A 90 17.72 -4.88 3.29
N GLN A 91 18.79 -4.23 3.74
CA GLN A 91 20.02 -3.97 2.97
C GLN A 91 19.79 -3.18 1.67
N VAL A 92 18.69 -2.43 1.60
CA VAL A 92 18.32 -1.57 0.44
C VAL A 92 17.83 -0.23 0.95
N SER A 93 17.82 0.77 0.07
CA SER A 93 17.22 2.07 0.39
C SER A 93 15.70 1.95 0.62
N LYS A 94 15.14 2.91 1.37
CA LYS A 94 13.68 2.95 1.59
C LYS A 94 12.91 3.07 0.27
N ASP A 95 13.41 3.86 -0.67
CA ASP A 95 12.75 4.06 -1.97
C ASP A 95 12.78 2.77 -2.80
N GLU A 96 13.91 2.06 -2.79
CA GLU A 96 14.02 0.76 -3.44
C GLU A 96 13.08 -0.28 -2.80
N LEU A 97 13.01 -0.33 -1.46
CA LEU A 97 12.10 -1.23 -0.76
C LEU A 97 10.63 -0.97 -1.14
N VAL A 98 10.23 0.30 -1.20
CA VAL A 98 8.87 0.68 -1.62
C VAL A 98 8.61 0.29 -3.07
N GLU A 99 9.58 0.49 -3.95
CA GLU A 99 9.47 0.10 -5.36
C GLU A 99 9.30 -1.43 -5.50
N GLN A 100 10.14 -2.21 -4.85
CA GLN A 100 10.07 -3.67 -4.86
C GLN A 100 8.75 -4.19 -4.29
N ALA A 101 8.29 -3.63 -3.19
CA ALA A 101 7.00 -3.97 -2.60
C ALA A 101 5.83 -3.61 -3.52
N THR A 102 5.92 -2.49 -4.23
CA THR A 102 4.91 -2.08 -5.22
C THR A 102 4.86 -3.07 -6.39
N TRP A 103 6.01 -3.47 -6.93
CA TRP A 103 6.10 -4.50 -7.95
C TRP A 103 5.48 -5.82 -7.49
N PHE A 104 5.85 -6.28 -6.30
CA PHE A 104 5.30 -7.49 -5.70
C PHE A 104 3.78 -7.43 -5.56
N ALA A 105 3.25 -6.31 -5.08
CA ALA A 105 1.82 -6.09 -4.91
C ALA A 105 1.08 -6.08 -6.26
N LEU A 106 1.59 -5.37 -7.26
CA LEU A 106 1.00 -5.29 -8.60
C LEU A 106 1.00 -6.66 -9.30
N MET A 107 2.07 -7.41 -9.19
CA MET A 107 2.12 -8.80 -9.68
C MET A 107 1.17 -9.70 -8.89
N GLY A 108 1.08 -9.53 -7.58
CA GLY A 108 0.19 -10.27 -6.69
C GLY A 108 -1.30 -10.08 -7.00
N VAL A 109 -1.72 -8.89 -7.42
CA VAL A 109 -3.10 -8.68 -7.88
C VAL A 109 -3.37 -9.26 -9.26
N GLY A 110 -2.35 -9.75 -9.95
CA GLY A 110 -2.46 -10.44 -11.22
C GLY A 110 -2.16 -9.59 -12.45
N LEU A 111 -1.64 -8.37 -12.30
CA LEU A 111 -1.20 -7.57 -13.44
C LEU A 111 -0.07 -8.29 -14.19
N ARG A 112 -0.11 -8.19 -15.52
CA ARG A 112 0.96 -8.70 -16.37
C ARG A 112 2.18 -7.82 -16.24
N GLU A 113 3.36 -8.43 -16.27
CA GLU A 113 4.62 -7.70 -16.14
C GLU A 113 4.78 -6.62 -17.21
N GLU A 114 4.38 -6.90 -18.46
CA GLU A 114 4.42 -5.96 -19.56
C GLU A 114 3.51 -4.74 -19.31
N SER A 115 2.35 -4.97 -18.71
CA SER A 115 1.41 -3.91 -18.33
C SER A 115 1.98 -3.04 -17.21
N ILE A 116 2.62 -3.66 -16.21
CA ILE A 116 3.29 -2.93 -15.13
C ILE A 116 4.40 -2.05 -15.73
N LYS A 117 5.29 -2.61 -16.55
CA LYS A 117 6.37 -1.86 -17.21
C LYS A 117 5.87 -0.68 -18.04
N ARG A 118 4.70 -0.84 -18.67
CA ARG A 118 4.09 0.21 -19.52
C ARG A 118 3.51 1.37 -18.73
N TYR A 119 2.87 1.10 -17.59
CA TYR A 119 2.07 2.10 -16.88
C TYR A 119 2.67 2.56 -15.55
N TYR A 120 3.51 1.74 -14.91
CA TYR A 120 4.12 2.09 -13.63
C TYR A 120 5.24 3.12 -13.84
N ASN A 121 5.03 4.31 -13.29
CA ASN A 121 6.01 5.39 -13.33
C ASN A 121 6.26 5.93 -11.90
N PRO A 122 7.33 5.48 -11.24
CA PRO A 122 7.64 5.90 -9.87
C PRO A 122 7.90 7.40 -9.75
N LYS A 123 8.45 8.05 -10.80
CA LYS A 123 8.67 9.50 -10.82
C LYS A 123 7.35 10.28 -10.82
N ALA A 124 6.36 9.83 -11.58
CA ALA A 124 5.03 10.45 -11.58
C ALA A 124 4.34 10.30 -10.21
N LEU A 125 4.49 9.16 -9.56
CA LEU A 125 3.92 8.92 -8.23
C LEU A 125 4.55 9.79 -7.15
N SER A 126 5.86 10.06 -7.21
CA SER A 126 6.53 10.97 -6.26
C SER A 126 6.01 12.40 -6.38
N LEU A 127 5.72 12.88 -7.59
CA LEU A 127 5.13 14.20 -7.82
C LEU A 127 3.71 14.31 -7.24
N LEU A 128 2.91 13.26 -7.31
CA LEU A 128 1.56 13.22 -6.71
C LEU A 128 1.62 13.21 -5.17
N GLY A 129 2.62 12.55 -4.58
CA GLY A 129 2.85 12.56 -3.14
C GLY A 129 3.19 13.95 -2.60
N ASP A 130 3.98 14.73 -3.33
CA ASP A 130 4.34 16.10 -2.97
C ASP A 130 3.15 17.08 -3.09
N TYR A 131 2.18 16.81 -3.98
CA TYR A 131 0.98 17.63 -4.15
C TYR A 131 -0.02 17.48 -3.01
N GLN A 132 -0.11 16.31 -2.38
CA GLN A 132 -1.01 16.05 -1.23
C GLN A 132 -0.44 16.59 0.10
N SER A 133 0.79 17.09 0.10
CA SER A 133 1.49 17.63 1.27
C SER A 133 1.43 19.16 1.37
N ARG A 134 0.69 19.81 0.49
CA ARG A 134 0.42 21.25 0.47
C ARG A 134 -1.01 21.52 0.86
#